data_4e12906f49bd41025776af2f05ee4d8d
#
_entry.id   4e12906f49bd41025776af2f05ee4d8d
#
_cell.length_a   1.000
_cell.length_b   1.000
_cell.length_c   1.000
_cell.angle_alpha   90.00
_cell.angle_beta   90.00
_cell.angle_gamma   90.00
#
_symmetry.space_group_name_H-M   'P 1'
#
loop_
_entity.id
_entity.type
_entity.pdbx_description
1 polymer ?
#
loop_
_entity_poly.entity_id
_entity_poly.type
_entity_poly.pdbx_seq_one_letter_code
_entity_poly.pdbx_strand_id
1 'polypeptide(L)' 'AQANVFPDWPKLVGPQIARVTEPLSVTPQGTLFVSVTTNAWMTELSMMEPELLRRLNQKTRRLSIREIRWQLAR' A
#
# COMPACT_ATOMS: atom_id res chain seq x y z
N ALA A 1 9.09 8.39 11.51
CA ALA A 1 9.96 7.48 11.83
C ALA A 1 9.68 6.11 11.28
N GLN A 2 8.52 5.61 11.49
CA GLN A 2 8.17 4.29 11.02
C GLN A 2 7.63 4.29 9.62
N ALA A 3 7.62 5.44 9.01
CA ALA A 3 6.91 5.62 7.77
C ALA A 3 7.58 4.94 6.59
N ASN A 4 8.79 4.43 6.76
CA ASN A 4 9.54 3.93 5.61
C ASN A 4 9.52 2.43 5.49
N VAL A 5 8.34 1.85 5.72
CA VAL A 5 8.16 0.43 5.42
C VAL A 5 8.50 0.16 3.96
N PHE A 6 8.10 1.08 3.08
CA PHE A 6 8.42 0.97 1.66
C PHE A 6 9.00 2.29 1.19
N PRO A 7 10.32 2.47 1.30
CA PRO A 7 10.95 3.74 0.91
C PRO A 7 10.71 4.11 -0.56
N ASP A 8 10.52 3.10 -1.41
CA ASP A 8 10.29 3.34 -2.84
C ASP A 8 8.81 3.34 -3.20
N TRP A 9 7.95 3.71 -2.24
CA TRP A 9 6.51 3.64 -2.43
C TRP A 9 6.04 4.24 -3.77
N PRO A 10 6.49 5.46 -4.15
CA PRO A 10 6.03 6.00 -5.44
C PRO A 10 6.42 5.15 -6.63
N LYS A 11 7.54 4.47 -6.56
CA LYS A 11 7.95 3.60 -7.66
C LYS A 11 7.16 2.31 -7.68
N LEU A 12 6.67 1.89 -6.52
CA LEU A 12 5.92 0.64 -6.42
C LEU A 12 4.49 0.78 -6.91
N VAL A 13 3.83 1.88 -6.55
CA VAL A 13 2.41 2.05 -6.85
C VAL A 13 2.15 3.11 -7.89
N GLY A 14 3.14 3.92 -8.23
CA GLY A 14 2.98 5.02 -9.17
C GLY A 14 2.77 6.33 -8.44
N PRO A 15 3.13 7.45 -9.10
CA PRO A 15 3.09 8.76 -8.43
C PRO A 15 1.68 9.20 -8.07
N GLN A 16 0.68 8.85 -8.87
CA GLN A 16 -0.68 9.27 -8.56
C GLN A 16 -1.20 8.61 -7.29
N ILE A 17 -1.01 7.32 -7.17
CA ILE A 17 -1.47 6.60 -5.99
C ILE A 17 -0.64 6.99 -4.79
N ALA A 18 0.67 7.20 -4.97
CA ALA A 18 1.54 7.55 -3.86
C ALA A 18 1.16 8.89 -3.23
N ARG A 19 0.58 9.81 -4.00
CA ARG A 19 0.16 11.10 -3.47
C ARG A 19 -0.99 11.00 -2.48
N VAL A 20 -1.82 9.99 -2.63
CA VAL A 20 -3.04 9.89 -1.83
C VAL A 20 -2.96 8.75 -0.83
N THR A 21 -1.81 8.10 -0.72
CA THR A 21 -1.65 6.95 0.16
C THR A 21 -0.36 7.06 0.94
N GLU A 22 -0.32 6.32 2.05
CA GLU A 22 0.90 6.21 2.84
C GLU A 22 0.94 4.83 3.45
N PRO A 23 2.01 4.05 3.17
CA PRO A 23 2.14 2.74 3.81
C PRO A 23 2.49 2.92 5.28
N LEU A 24 1.76 2.24 6.14
CA LEU A 24 1.93 2.41 7.58
C LEU A 24 2.76 1.30 8.21
N SER A 25 2.38 0.07 7.96
CA SER A 25 3.08 -1.06 8.58
C SER A 25 2.71 -2.36 7.87
N VAL A 26 3.53 -3.37 8.09
CA VAL A 26 3.30 -4.72 7.57
C VAL A 26 3.36 -5.67 8.75
N THR A 27 2.35 -6.52 8.87
CA THR A 27 2.36 -7.54 9.93
C THR A 27 3.19 -8.75 9.50
N PRO A 28 3.61 -9.57 10.47
CA PRO A 28 4.32 -10.81 10.11
C PRO A 28 3.51 -11.73 9.22
N GLN A 29 2.18 -11.65 9.27
CA GLN A 29 1.33 -12.48 8.44
C GLN A 29 1.19 -11.97 7.01
N GLY A 30 1.71 -10.79 6.73
CA GLY A 30 1.66 -10.25 5.38
C GLY A 30 0.52 -9.28 5.12
N THR A 31 -0.01 -8.63 6.14
CA THR A 31 -1.03 -7.60 5.96
C THR A 31 -0.35 -6.24 5.94
N LEU A 32 -0.56 -5.51 4.85
CA LEU A 32 -0.04 -4.16 4.70
C LEU A 32 -1.15 -3.16 5.03
N PHE A 33 -0.87 -2.28 5.99
CA PHE A 33 -1.80 -1.21 6.33
C PHE A 33 -1.42 0.05 5.58
N VAL A 34 -2.39 0.62 4.87
CA VAL A 34 -2.17 1.81 4.04
C VAL A 34 -3.21 2.85 4.39
N SER A 35 -2.77 4.07 4.62
CA SER A 35 -3.65 5.19 4.86
C SER A 35 -3.99 5.85 3.52
N VAL A 36 -5.25 6.27 3.35
CA VAL A 36 -5.74 6.86 2.12
C VAL A 36 -6.44 8.17 2.46
N THR A 37 -6.28 9.17 1.60
CA THR A 37 -6.77 10.52 1.93
C THR A 37 -8.28 10.69 1.79
N THR A 38 -8.94 9.92 0.90
CA THR A 38 -10.38 10.07 0.68
C THR A 38 -11.04 8.72 0.53
N ASN A 39 -12.35 8.67 0.81
CA ASN A 39 -13.14 7.46 0.61
C ASN A 39 -13.22 7.06 -0.86
N ALA A 40 -13.26 8.05 -1.73
CA ALA A 40 -13.32 7.76 -3.16
C ALA A 40 -12.08 6.98 -3.59
N TRP A 41 -10.92 7.41 -3.15
CA TRP A 41 -9.69 6.69 -3.46
C TRP A 41 -9.66 5.33 -2.80
N MET A 42 -10.20 5.21 -1.58
CA MET A 42 -10.24 3.93 -0.91
C MET A 42 -11.00 2.90 -1.73
N THR A 43 -12.15 3.29 -2.25
CA THR A 43 -12.96 2.40 -3.07
C THR A 43 -12.20 2.00 -4.34
N GLU A 44 -11.61 2.98 -4.98
CA GLU A 44 -10.86 2.73 -6.21
C GLU A 44 -9.70 1.77 -5.97
N LEU A 45 -8.95 2.03 -4.91
CA LEU A 45 -7.76 1.24 -4.62
C LEU A 45 -8.10 -0.18 -4.17
N SER A 46 -9.21 -0.35 -3.46
CA SER A 46 -9.59 -1.69 -3.05
C SER A 46 -9.92 -2.56 -4.27
N MET A 47 -10.42 -1.95 -5.35
CA MET A 47 -10.67 -2.68 -6.57
C MET A 47 -9.38 -3.00 -7.32
N MET A 48 -8.33 -2.23 -7.08
CA MET A 48 -7.02 -2.46 -7.69
C MET A 48 -6.12 -3.36 -6.84
N GLU A 49 -6.59 -3.82 -5.71
CA GLU A 49 -5.75 -4.53 -4.77
C GLU A 49 -5.00 -5.72 -5.38
N PRO A 50 -5.64 -6.59 -6.19
CA PRO A 50 -4.91 -7.74 -6.73
C PRO A 50 -3.71 -7.32 -7.58
N GLU A 51 -3.87 -6.27 -8.37
CA GLU A 51 -2.77 -5.80 -9.18
C GLU A 51 -1.69 -5.15 -8.34
N LEU A 52 -2.09 -4.37 -7.34
CA LEU A 52 -1.13 -3.74 -6.45
C LEU A 52 -0.35 -4.77 -5.66
N LEU A 53 -1.00 -5.83 -5.22
CA LEU A 53 -0.32 -6.91 -4.52
C LEU A 53 0.73 -7.54 -5.41
N ARG A 54 0.39 -7.76 -6.66
CA ARG A 54 1.34 -8.36 -7.59
C ARG A 54 2.55 -7.47 -7.79
N ARG A 55 2.33 -6.16 -7.95
CA ARG A 55 3.42 -5.21 -8.11
C ARG A 55 4.33 -5.19 -6.89
N LEU A 56 3.72 -5.12 -5.71
CA LEU A 56 4.50 -5.06 -4.48
C LEU A 56 5.34 -6.31 -4.30
N ASN A 57 4.76 -7.47 -4.54
CA ASN A 57 5.48 -8.72 -4.32
C ASN A 57 6.55 -8.96 -5.36
N GLN A 58 6.40 -8.41 -6.55
CA GLN A 58 7.42 -8.54 -7.57
C GLN A 58 8.64 -7.70 -7.25
N LYS A 59 8.42 -6.52 -6.68
CA LYS A 59 9.51 -5.57 -6.47
C LYS A 59 10.15 -5.68 -5.10
N THR A 60 9.42 -6.19 -4.12
CA THR A 60 9.97 -6.34 -2.77
C THR A 60 9.97 -7.80 -2.39
N ARG A 61 11.04 -8.48 -2.68
CA ARG A 61 11.11 -9.92 -2.44
C ARG A 61 11.26 -10.29 -0.99
N ARG A 62 11.62 -9.34 -0.15
CA ARG A 62 11.80 -9.60 1.26
C ARG A 62 10.51 -9.89 1.98
N LEU A 63 9.42 -9.27 1.52
CA LEU A 63 8.14 -9.37 2.19
C LEU A 63 7.13 -9.94 1.23
N SER A 64 6.34 -10.87 1.75
CA SER A 64 5.24 -11.44 0.98
C SER A 64 3.97 -10.79 1.49
N ILE A 65 3.42 -9.87 0.71
CA ILE A 65 2.19 -9.17 1.09
C ILE A 65 1.01 -9.99 0.60
N ARG A 66 0.14 -10.37 1.51
CA ARG A 66 -1.01 -11.22 1.21
C ARG A 66 -2.29 -10.41 1.07
N GLU A 67 -2.42 -9.29 1.79
CA GLU A 67 -3.59 -8.43 1.70
C GLU A 67 -3.22 -7.02 2.08
N ILE A 68 -4.05 -6.08 1.67
CA ILE A 68 -3.87 -4.68 2.01
C ILE A 68 -5.11 -4.23 2.77
N ARG A 69 -4.89 -3.58 3.91
CA ARG A 69 -5.97 -2.97 4.69
C ARG A 69 -5.92 -1.48 4.49
N TRP A 70 -6.96 -0.96 3.88
CA TRP A 70 -7.05 0.46 3.58
C TRP A 70 -7.70 1.19 4.75
N GLN A 71 -7.08 2.29 5.18
CA GLN A 71 -7.59 3.10 6.28
C GLN A 71 -7.70 4.53 5.82
N LEU A 72 -8.77 5.21 6.23
CA LEU A 72 -8.93 6.61 5.89
C LEU A 72 -7.99 7.43 6.75
N ALA A 73 -7.20 8.31 6.13
CA ALA A 73 -6.30 9.20 6.84
C ALA A 73 -7.10 10.26 7.59
N ARG A 74 -6.58 10.67 8.73
CA ARG A 74 -7.26 11.70 9.54
C ARG A 74 -6.57 13.02 9.46
#